data_ae17d2baa81c3811e42d5147ca0cf24f
#
_entry.id   ae17d2baa81c3811e42d5147ca0cf24f
#
_cell.length_a   1.000
_cell.length_b   1.000
_cell.length_c   1.000
_cell.angle_alpha   90.00
_cell.angle_beta   90.00
_cell.angle_gamma   90.00
#
_symmetry.space_group_name_H-M   'P 1'
#
loop_
_entity.id
_entity.type
_entity.pdbx_description
1 polymer ?
#
loop_
_entity_poly.entity_id
_entity_poly.type
_entity_poly.pdbx_seq_one_letter_code
_entity_poly.pdbx_strand_id
1 'polypeptide(L)'
;MSSAGAAASPALAAELEGLERALHCPQVRADHERLAALLDEDFSEIGSSGQCYGREAALEEIPLERAQVVIESDRYAVWMLAEGLAQVRYRSRYHVDDQPQRWVLRSSLWRQHSTGWRMVFHQGTPEAR
;
A
#
# COMPACT_ATOMS: atom_id res chain seq x y z
N MET A 1 -3.11 -30.96 2.62
CA MET A 1 -2.25 -29.81 2.65
C MET A 1 -3.00 -28.54 2.27
N SER A 2 -2.65 -27.52 2.91
CA SER A 2 -3.35 -26.25 2.71
C SER A 2 -2.87 -25.59 1.44
N SER A 3 -3.78 -24.95 0.74
CA SER A 3 -3.42 -24.04 -0.30
C SER A 3 -2.72 -22.80 0.29
N ALA A 4 -1.89 -22.19 -0.51
CA ALA A 4 -1.20 -20.97 -0.12
C ALA A 4 -2.17 -19.79 -0.24
N GLY A 5 -2.87 -19.49 0.81
CA GLY A 5 -3.74 -18.34 0.90
C GLY A 5 -5.21 -18.65 0.69
N ALA A 6 -6.00 -17.83 1.28
CA ALA A 6 -7.45 -17.85 1.19
C ALA A 6 -7.96 -16.41 1.21
N ALA A 7 -9.15 -16.18 0.65
CA ALA A 7 -9.78 -14.87 0.71
C ALA A 7 -9.96 -14.46 2.18
N ALA A 8 -9.63 -13.23 2.50
CA ALA A 8 -9.82 -12.71 3.85
C ALA A 8 -11.33 -12.58 4.15
N SER A 9 -11.67 -12.62 5.45
CA SER A 9 -13.05 -12.34 5.86
C SER A 9 -13.43 -10.92 5.41
N PRO A 10 -14.74 -10.64 5.20
CA PRO A 10 -15.16 -9.29 4.82
C PRO A 10 -14.70 -8.20 5.80
N ALA A 11 -14.69 -8.50 7.10
CA ALA A 11 -14.26 -7.53 8.11
C ALA A 11 -12.76 -7.24 7.99
N LEU A 12 -11.93 -8.26 7.84
CA LEU A 12 -10.49 -8.08 7.68
C LEU A 12 -10.16 -7.41 6.36
N ALA A 13 -10.85 -7.80 5.28
CA ALA A 13 -10.65 -7.17 3.98
C ALA A 13 -10.93 -5.67 4.05
N ALA A 14 -12.02 -5.27 4.71
CA ALA A 14 -12.37 -3.87 4.88
C ALA A 14 -11.33 -3.14 5.72
N GLU A 15 -10.83 -3.77 6.77
CA GLU A 15 -9.79 -3.17 7.63
C GLU A 15 -8.52 -2.90 6.83
N LEU A 16 -8.03 -3.90 6.11
CA LEU A 16 -6.78 -3.77 5.34
C LEU A 16 -6.93 -2.82 4.14
N GLU A 17 -8.08 -2.84 3.48
CA GLU A 17 -8.35 -1.84 2.44
C GLU A 17 -8.31 -0.43 3.03
N GLY A 18 -8.88 -0.24 4.22
CA GLY A 18 -8.86 1.04 4.92
C GLY A 18 -7.46 1.51 5.23
N LEU A 19 -6.57 0.61 5.66
CA LEU A 19 -5.17 0.94 5.94
C LEU A 19 -4.43 1.28 4.65
N GLU A 20 -4.68 0.54 3.58
CA GLU A 20 -4.09 0.81 2.26
C GLU A 20 -4.51 2.20 1.77
N ARG A 21 -5.81 2.52 1.87
CA ARG A 21 -6.33 3.84 1.47
C ARG A 21 -5.81 4.97 2.36
N ALA A 22 -5.54 4.69 3.64
CA ALA A 22 -4.94 5.69 4.53
C ALA A 22 -3.57 6.15 3.99
N LEU A 23 -2.80 5.23 3.41
CA LEU A 23 -1.51 5.55 2.81
C LEU A 23 -1.63 6.41 1.54
N HIS A 24 -2.83 6.51 0.97
CA HIS A 24 -3.10 7.39 -0.17
C HIS A 24 -3.57 8.77 0.27
N CYS A 25 -3.93 8.94 1.54
CA CYS A 25 -4.48 10.17 2.06
C CYS A 25 -3.37 11.22 2.23
N PRO A 26 -3.52 12.42 1.65
CA PRO A 26 -2.48 13.45 1.76
C PRO A 26 -2.10 13.79 3.20
N GLN A 27 -3.06 13.78 4.12
CA GLN A 27 -2.80 14.09 5.53
C GLN A 27 -1.91 13.04 6.20
N VAL A 28 -2.08 11.76 5.83
CA VAL A 28 -1.24 10.68 6.33
C VAL A 28 0.14 10.74 5.69
N ARG A 29 0.19 10.95 4.37
CA ARG A 29 1.46 11.01 3.63
C ARG A 29 2.33 12.18 4.08
N ALA A 30 1.74 13.27 4.52
CA ALA A 30 2.46 14.43 5.02
C ALA A 30 2.88 14.31 6.48
N ASP A 31 2.39 13.30 7.19
CA ASP A 31 2.62 13.13 8.63
C ASP A 31 3.58 11.95 8.88
N HIS A 32 4.82 12.28 9.20
CA HIS A 32 5.88 11.27 9.43
C HIS A 32 5.49 10.23 10.49
N GLU A 33 4.88 10.65 11.59
CA GLU A 33 4.53 9.72 12.67
C GLU A 33 3.42 8.76 12.26
N ARG A 34 2.39 9.27 11.59
CA ARG A 34 1.27 8.44 11.10
C ARG A 34 1.76 7.45 10.05
N LEU A 35 2.62 7.93 9.14
CA LEU A 35 3.20 7.08 8.11
C LEU A 35 4.07 6.00 8.75
N ALA A 36 4.93 6.37 9.71
CA ALA A 36 5.81 5.43 10.40
C ALA A 36 5.02 4.34 11.13
N ALA A 37 3.85 4.66 11.66
CA ALA A 37 3.01 3.69 12.36
C ALA A 37 2.43 2.62 11.41
N LEU A 38 2.32 2.92 10.12
CA LEU A 38 1.77 2.01 9.12
C LEU A 38 2.83 1.17 8.42
N LEU A 39 4.11 1.58 8.48
CA LEU A 39 5.21 0.87 7.82
C LEU A 39 5.96 0.00 8.82
N ASP A 40 6.11 -1.29 8.46
CA ASP A 40 6.89 -2.25 9.24
C ASP A 40 8.36 -1.82 9.24
N GLU A 41 9.12 -2.21 10.29
CA GLU A 41 10.55 -1.91 10.35
C GLU A 41 11.33 -2.51 9.18
N ASP A 42 10.82 -3.61 8.60
CA ASP A 42 11.42 -4.27 7.45
C ASP A 42 10.83 -3.80 6.11
N PHE A 43 10.11 -2.70 6.12
CA PHE A 43 9.42 -2.22 4.91
C PHE A 43 10.39 -2.00 3.75
N SER A 44 9.98 -2.46 2.57
CA SER A 44 10.63 -2.15 1.31
C SER A 44 9.59 -1.98 0.21
N GLU A 45 9.94 -1.23 -0.82
CA GLU A 45 9.04 -0.95 -1.91
C GLU A 45 9.78 -1.00 -3.24
N ILE A 46 9.12 -1.56 -4.25
CA ILE A 46 9.53 -1.43 -5.64
C ILE A 46 8.48 -0.56 -6.33
N GLY A 47 8.86 0.66 -6.68
CA GLY A 47 7.94 1.59 -7.33
C GLY A 47 7.67 1.20 -8.78
N SER A 48 6.65 1.80 -9.39
CA SER A 48 6.25 1.49 -10.77
C SER A 48 7.33 1.85 -11.80
N SER A 49 8.28 2.68 -11.42
CA SER A 49 9.45 3.02 -12.26
C SER A 49 10.59 2.02 -12.13
N GLY A 50 10.47 1.06 -11.21
CA GLY A 50 11.54 0.11 -10.89
C GLY A 50 12.49 0.58 -9.80
N GLN A 51 12.30 1.78 -9.25
CA GLN A 51 13.10 2.26 -8.13
C GLN A 51 12.76 1.49 -6.85
N CYS A 52 13.79 1.17 -6.07
CA CYS A 52 13.64 0.46 -4.81
C CYS A 52 13.85 1.41 -3.64
N TYR A 53 13.00 1.27 -2.62
CA TYR A 53 13.05 2.11 -1.42
C TYR A 53 13.01 1.23 -0.18
N GLY A 54 13.80 1.60 0.83
CA GLY A 54 13.63 1.05 2.17
C GLY A 54 12.74 1.95 3.01
N ARG A 55 12.56 1.56 4.27
CA ARG A 55 11.71 2.30 5.20
C ARG A 55 12.18 3.74 5.41
N GLU A 56 13.48 3.93 5.63
CA GLU A 56 14.02 5.27 5.88
C GLU A 56 13.78 6.21 4.69
N ALA A 57 14.05 5.74 3.48
CA ALA A 57 13.82 6.54 2.28
C ALA A 57 12.34 6.90 2.13
N ALA A 58 11.45 5.95 2.39
CA ALA A 58 10.00 6.20 2.32
C ALA A 58 9.57 7.26 3.32
N LEU A 59 10.06 7.17 4.57
CA LEU A 59 9.71 8.11 5.62
C LEU A 59 10.27 9.50 5.38
N GLU A 60 11.37 9.62 4.66
CA GLU A 60 11.96 10.90 4.31
C GLU A 60 11.30 11.54 3.08
N GLU A 61 11.03 10.72 2.06
CA GLU A 61 10.59 11.24 0.75
C GLU A 61 9.09 11.43 0.63
N ILE A 62 8.28 10.52 1.17
CA ILE A 62 6.83 10.61 1.03
C ILE A 62 6.26 11.90 1.63
N PRO A 63 6.66 12.34 2.84
CA PRO A 63 6.13 13.58 3.38
C PRO A 63 6.49 14.84 2.60
N LEU A 64 7.48 14.75 1.70
CA LEU A 64 7.91 15.89 0.88
C LEU A 64 7.12 15.99 -0.43
N GLU A 65 6.25 15.03 -0.72
CA GLU A 65 5.44 15.06 -1.94
C GLU A 65 4.49 16.25 -1.95
N ARG A 66 4.20 16.75 -3.15
CA ARG A 66 3.28 17.86 -3.31
C ARG A 66 1.84 17.43 -3.10
N ALA A 67 1.07 18.29 -2.42
CA ALA A 67 -0.31 17.99 -2.05
C ALA A 67 -1.29 17.96 -3.23
N GLN A 68 -0.87 18.35 -4.44
CA GLN A 68 -1.77 18.36 -5.61
C GLN A 68 -1.96 17.00 -6.25
N VAL A 69 -1.23 15.98 -5.79
CA VAL A 69 -1.35 14.64 -6.35
C VAL A 69 -2.48 13.92 -5.64
N VAL A 70 -3.48 13.49 -6.41
CA VAL A 70 -4.60 12.70 -5.91
C VAL A 70 -4.42 11.27 -6.38
N ILE A 71 -4.62 10.32 -5.48
CA ILE A 71 -4.52 8.89 -5.78
C ILE A 71 -5.92 8.31 -5.86
N GLU A 72 -6.26 7.78 -7.03
CA GLU A 72 -7.48 7.01 -7.24
C GLU A 72 -7.16 5.53 -7.19
N SER A 73 -7.99 4.71 -6.53
CA SER A 73 -7.76 3.28 -6.43
C SER A 73 -9.07 2.49 -6.47
N ASP A 74 -9.00 1.27 -7.01
CA ASP A 74 -10.14 0.36 -7.08
C ASP A 74 -9.66 -1.09 -7.19
N ARG A 75 -10.61 -2.02 -7.32
CA ARG A 75 -10.36 -3.46 -7.55
C ARG A 75 -9.60 -4.12 -6.41
N TYR A 76 -9.93 -3.77 -5.18
CA TYR A 76 -9.28 -4.35 -4.01
C TYR A 76 -9.65 -5.82 -3.83
N ALA A 77 -8.63 -6.64 -3.57
CA ALA A 77 -8.78 -8.04 -3.18
C ALA A 77 -7.77 -8.33 -2.08
N VAL A 78 -8.21 -8.96 -0.99
CA VAL A 78 -7.38 -9.23 0.18
C VAL A 78 -7.31 -10.73 0.40
N TRP A 79 -6.08 -11.24 0.50
CA TRP A 79 -5.79 -12.66 0.69
C TRP A 79 -4.99 -12.87 1.97
N MET A 80 -5.35 -13.91 2.72
CA MET A 80 -4.53 -14.36 3.84
C MET A 80 -3.52 -15.37 3.30
N LEU A 81 -2.24 -15.04 3.35
CA LEU A 81 -1.18 -15.93 2.88
C LEU A 81 -0.75 -16.90 3.99
N ALA A 82 -0.82 -16.44 5.23
CA ALA A 82 -0.52 -17.21 6.42
C ALA A 82 -1.16 -16.49 7.59
N GLU A 83 -1.14 -17.10 8.77
CA GLU A 83 -1.59 -16.42 9.97
C GLU A 83 -0.76 -15.16 10.20
N GLY A 84 -1.43 -14.03 10.36
CA GLY A 84 -0.76 -12.75 10.57
C GLY A 84 -0.05 -12.17 9.35
N LEU A 85 -0.29 -12.71 8.15
CA LEU A 85 0.30 -12.21 6.92
C LEU A 85 -0.74 -12.15 5.81
N ALA A 86 -1.01 -10.94 5.33
CA ALA A 86 -2.03 -10.71 4.31
C ALA A 86 -1.43 -10.03 3.09
N GLN A 87 -2.01 -10.30 1.93
CA GLN A 87 -1.69 -9.59 0.69
C GLN A 87 -2.91 -8.78 0.26
N VAL A 88 -2.69 -7.51 -0.06
CA VAL A 88 -3.71 -6.64 -0.64
C VAL A 88 -3.34 -6.34 -2.07
N ARG A 89 -4.21 -6.71 -3.01
CA ARG A 89 -4.04 -6.41 -4.43
C ARG A 89 -5.07 -5.39 -4.85
N TYR A 90 -4.66 -4.45 -5.67
CA TYR A 90 -5.56 -3.42 -6.20
C TYR A 90 -4.88 -2.73 -7.37
N ARG A 91 -5.51 -1.72 -7.92
CA ARG A 91 -4.82 -0.82 -8.86
C ARG A 91 -5.05 0.61 -8.41
N SER A 92 -4.09 1.46 -8.78
CA SER A 92 -4.17 2.88 -8.48
C SER A 92 -3.62 3.69 -9.65
N ARG A 93 -4.00 4.96 -9.67
CA ARG A 93 -3.37 5.92 -10.58
C ARG A 93 -3.35 7.29 -9.94
N TYR A 94 -2.37 8.08 -10.34
CA TYR A 94 -2.30 9.46 -9.94
C TYR A 94 -3.15 10.32 -10.88
N HIS A 95 -3.73 11.37 -10.31
CA HIS A 95 -4.27 12.48 -11.07
C HIS A 95 -3.33 13.66 -10.84
N VAL A 96 -2.76 14.19 -11.90
CA VAL A 96 -1.86 15.34 -11.85
C VAL A 96 -2.54 16.46 -12.61
N ASP A 97 -2.84 17.57 -11.93
CA ASP A 97 -3.57 18.72 -12.50
C ASP A 97 -4.87 18.27 -13.20
N ASP A 98 -5.64 17.42 -12.50
CA ASP A 98 -6.90 16.83 -12.96
C ASP A 98 -6.75 15.90 -14.18
N GLN A 99 -5.53 15.50 -14.53
CA GLN A 99 -5.29 14.57 -15.62
C GLN A 99 -4.96 13.19 -15.05
N PRO A 100 -5.77 12.15 -15.38
CA PRO A 100 -5.50 10.80 -14.92
C PRO A 100 -4.25 10.25 -15.61
N GLN A 101 -3.38 9.65 -14.81
CA GLN A 101 -2.18 8.98 -15.28
C GLN A 101 -2.49 7.50 -15.54
N ARG A 102 -1.50 6.76 -16.02
CA ARG A 102 -1.63 5.34 -16.30
C ARG A 102 -1.98 4.57 -15.01
N TRP A 103 -2.87 3.58 -15.15
CA TRP A 103 -3.15 2.65 -14.05
C TRP A 103 -1.90 1.82 -13.71
N VAL A 104 -1.72 1.58 -12.45
CA VAL A 104 -0.62 0.76 -11.91
C VAL A 104 -1.24 -0.36 -11.08
N LEU A 105 -0.83 -1.59 -11.37
CA LEU A 105 -1.22 -2.75 -10.56
C LEU A 105 -0.38 -2.77 -9.30
N ARG A 106 -1.03 -2.92 -8.14
CA ARG A 106 -0.39 -2.82 -6.83
C ARG A 106 -0.51 -4.11 -6.05
N SER A 107 0.51 -4.41 -5.27
CA SER A 107 0.52 -5.54 -4.33
C SER A 107 1.23 -5.09 -3.07
N SER A 108 0.58 -5.29 -1.92
CA SER A 108 1.15 -4.99 -0.62
C SER A 108 1.10 -6.22 0.26
N LEU A 109 2.13 -6.40 1.08
CA LEU A 109 2.13 -7.40 2.14
C LEU A 109 2.01 -6.70 3.48
N TRP A 110 1.07 -7.16 4.30
CA TRP A 110 0.80 -6.61 5.62
C TRP A 110 1.06 -7.69 6.68
N ARG A 111 1.79 -7.33 7.71
CA ARG A 111 2.11 -8.21 8.84
C ARG A 111 1.39 -7.72 10.09
N GLN A 112 0.77 -8.66 10.81
CA GLN A 112 0.09 -8.34 12.05
C GLN A 112 1.08 -8.25 13.21
N HIS A 113 1.00 -7.16 13.95
CA HIS A 113 1.72 -6.94 15.21
C HIS A 113 0.70 -6.82 16.35
N SER A 114 1.17 -6.82 17.58
CA SER A 114 0.28 -6.63 18.73
C SER A 114 -0.43 -5.27 18.70
N THR A 115 0.16 -4.29 18.02
CA THR A 115 -0.39 -2.93 17.91
C THR A 115 -1.18 -2.70 16.62
N GLY A 116 -1.32 -3.71 15.77
CA GLY A 116 -2.06 -3.59 14.52
C GLY A 116 -1.26 -4.08 13.33
N TRP A 117 -1.80 -3.89 12.14
CA TRP A 117 -1.16 -4.31 10.90
C TRP A 117 -0.17 -3.27 10.40
N ARG A 118 0.96 -3.72 9.87
CA ARG A 118 1.99 -2.85 9.27
C ARG A 118 2.39 -3.40 7.90
N MET A 119 2.60 -2.50 6.96
CA MET A 119 3.01 -2.86 5.61
C MET A 119 4.47 -3.26 5.59
N VAL A 120 4.77 -4.46 5.07
CA VAL A 120 6.14 -5.01 4.97
C VAL A 120 6.71 -4.76 3.58
N PHE A 121 5.86 -4.83 2.56
CA PHE A 121 6.30 -4.72 1.17
C PHE A 121 5.21 -4.13 0.31
N HIS A 122 5.62 -3.36 -0.69
CA HIS A 122 4.70 -2.79 -1.67
C HIS A 122 5.37 -2.79 -3.04
N GLN A 123 4.60 -3.13 -4.07
CA GLN A 123 5.10 -3.11 -5.44
C GLN A 123 4.04 -2.57 -6.39
N GLY A 124 4.50 -1.75 -7.34
CA GLY A 124 3.66 -1.27 -8.43
C GLY A 124 4.22 -1.69 -9.76
N THR A 125 3.33 -2.09 -10.67
CA THR A 125 3.68 -2.45 -12.05
C THR A 125 2.68 -1.76 -12.98
N PRO A 126 3.14 -0.99 -13.97
CA PRO A 126 2.21 -0.35 -14.89
C PRO A 126 1.29 -1.39 -15.55
N GLU A 127 0.00 -1.09 -15.58
CA GLU A 127 -0.96 -1.98 -16.23
C GLU A 127 -0.69 -2.02 -17.73
N ALA A 128 -0.78 -3.21 -18.34
CA ALA A 128 -0.58 -3.36 -19.78
C ALA A 128 -1.63 -2.57 -20.55
N ARG A 129 -1.25 -2.00 -21.67
CA ARG A 129 -2.15 -1.25 -22.55
C ARG A 129 -2.85 -2.16 -23.54
#